data_0659c9b0d547c5e7b52c9b3f1c0fbae2
#
_entry.id   0659c9b0d547c5e7b52c9b3f1c0fbae2
#
_cell.length_a   1.000
_cell.length_b   1.000
_cell.length_c   1.000
_cell.angle_alpha   90.00
_cell.angle_beta   90.00
_cell.angle_gamma   90.00
#
_symmetry.space_group_name_H-M   'P 1'
#
loop_
_entity.id
_entity.type
_entity.pdbx_description
1 polymer ?
#
loop_
_entity_poly.entity_id
_entity_poly.type
_entity_poly.pdbx_seq_one_letter_code
_entity_poly.pdbx_strand_id
1 'polypeptide(L)'
;MKIGFDNEKYLQLQAEHITARRAQFGGKLYLEFGGKLFDDYHASRVLPGFQPDSKIRMLQTLKDDVEIVVAICAGDIEKNKMRGDLGISYDVDVLRLIDVFRGLGFYVGSVVITQYAGQPAADAFIKRLSALGVKSYKHYPIAGYPSDVAHIVSDEGLGKNEYIETTRPLIVVTAPGPGSGKMATCLSQLYHDNRRGIRAGYAKYETFPIWNLPLKHPVNLAYEAATADLNDVNMIDPFHLEAYGKTTVNYNRDVEIFPVLAAMFRMIQGKCPYKSPTDMGVNMAGFAIVDDAVCQEASRMEILRRYYTGCVERAKGQADECVVRKLELVMQQAGVTPDICPAVAASLEKAEATGKPAGAMVLPDGSVVTGRTSPLLGASAALLLNALKKMAGIDHKLDLIPPSVIEPISAMKTGCLGHRNPRLHSDEVLIALAISGLTNPLAAMVQAQLKNLRGCEAHFSVIISEEDAKLYKRLGINVSCEAKYEVKSLYHK
;
A
#
# COMPACT_ATOMS: atom_id res chain seq x y z
N MET A 1 13.56 -9.92 -14.97
CA MET A 1 13.69 -9.18 -13.68
C MET A 1 14.47 -10.04 -12.73
N LYS A 2 15.52 -9.51 -12.10
CA LYS A 2 16.28 -10.24 -11.07
C LYS A 2 15.39 -10.45 -9.85
N ILE A 3 15.53 -11.61 -9.18
CA ILE A 3 14.75 -11.96 -7.99
C ILE A 3 15.66 -11.76 -6.77
N GLY A 4 15.24 -10.95 -5.82
CA GLY A 4 15.94 -10.71 -4.56
C GLY A 4 15.24 -11.33 -3.35
N PHE A 5 14.01 -11.81 -3.52
CA PHE A 5 13.16 -12.31 -2.44
C PHE A 5 12.47 -13.63 -2.83
N ASP A 6 12.58 -14.62 -1.96
CA ASP A 6 11.91 -15.92 -2.10
C ASP A 6 10.53 -15.88 -1.45
N ASN A 7 9.51 -15.70 -2.27
CA ASN A 7 8.13 -15.56 -1.80
C ASN A 7 7.59 -16.84 -1.15
N GLU A 8 7.87 -18.00 -1.70
CA GLU A 8 7.35 -19.28 -1.17
C GLU A 8 7.98 -19.60 0.19
N LYS A 9 9.28 -19.37 0.35
CA LYS A 9 9.97 -19.48 1.64
C LYS A 9 9.38 -18.53 2.67
N TYR A 10 9.06 -17.29 2.27
CA TYR A 10 8.40 -16.32 3.15
C TYR A 10 7.03 -16.82 3.63
N LEU A 11 6.17 -17.31 2.73
CA LEU A 11 4.86 -17.83 3.08
C LEU A 11 4.97 -18.95 4.11
N GLN A 12 5.89 -19.90 3.89
CA GLN A 12 6.10 -21.02 4.78
C GLN A 12 6.58 -20.56 6.17
N LEU A 13 7.66 -19.79 6.24
CA LEU A 13 8.23 -19.31 7.51
C LEU A 13 7.20 -18.49 8.31
N GLN A 14 6.44 -17.63 7.65
CA GLN A 14 5.45 -16.78 8.30
C GLN A 14 4.30 -17.62 8.90
N ALA A 15 3.80 -18.61 8.16
CA ALA A 15 2.76 -19.53 8.63
C ALA A 15 3.24 -20.40 9.81
N GLU A 16 4.46 -20.92 9.74
CA GLU A 16 5.07 -21.70 10.83
C GLU A 16 5.20 -20.88 12.12
N HIS A 17 5.67 -19.62 12.01
CA HIS A 17 5.80 -18.73 13.16
C HIS A 17 4.46 -18.32 13.78
N ILE A 18 3.42 -18.08 12.98
CA ILE A 18 2.06 -17.83 13.48
C ILE A 18 1.54 -19.06 14.21
N THR A 19 1.72 -20.26 13.67
CA THR A 19 1.31 -21.52 14.27
C THR A 19 2.03 -21.77 15.59
N ALA A 20 3.34 -21.58 15.64
CA ALA A 20 4.15 -21.68 16.85
C ALA A 20 3.70 -20.67 17.92
N ARG A 21 3.42 -19.41 17.51
CA ARG A 21 2.93 -18.38 18.41
C ARG A 21 1.56 -18.76 19.01
N ARG A 22 0.65 -19.28 18.19
CA ARG A 22 -0.65 -19.77 18.67
C ARG A 22 -0.50 -20.88 19.71
N ALA A 23 0.40 -21.82 19.48
CA ALA A 23 0.66 -22.94 20.42
C ALA A 23 1.17 -22.44 21.79
N GLN A 24 1.99 -21.38 21.85
CA GLN A 24 2.48 -20.77 23.09
C GLN A 24 1.35 -20.29 24.01
N PHE A 25 0.22 -19.90 23.43
CA PHE A 25 -0.94 -19.35 24.15
C PHE A 25 -2.11 -20.33 24.34
N GLY A 26 -1.84 -21.62 24.26
CA GLY A 26 -2.88 -22.63 24.49
C GLY A 26 -3.85 -22.82 23.34
N GLY A 27 -3.46 -22.40 22.14
CA GLY A 27 -4.17 -22.69 20.89
C GLY A 27 -5.03 -21.55 20.35
N LYS A 28 -5.30 -20.48 21.10
CA LYS A 28 -6.04 -19.30 20.61
C LYS A 28 -5.13 -18.08 20.45
N LEU A 29 -5.23 -17.41 19.30
CA LEU A 29 -4.41 -16.24 18.98
C LEU A 29 -5.21 -15.14 18.28
N TYR A 30 -5.14 -13.92 18.79
CA TYR A 30 -5.58 -12.70 18.11
C TYR A 30 -4.40 -12.14 17.32
N LEU A 31 -4.51 -12.18 16.00
CA LEU A 31 -3.49 -11.70 15.08
C LEU A 31 -3.94 -10.35 14.52
N GLU A 32 -3.33 -9.27 15.02
CA GLU A 32 -3.51 -7.94 14.45
C GLU A 32 -2.80 -7.89 13.10
N PHE A 33 -3.55 -7.62 12.05
CA PHE A 33 -2.98 -7.57 10.71
C PHE A 33 -2.63 -6.13 10.32
N GLY A 34 -1.34 -5.83 10.29
CA GLY A 34 -0.80 -4.55 9.85
C GLY A 34 -0.74 -4.45 8.32
N GLY A 35 -0.98 -3.23 7.80
CA GLY A 35 -0.88 -2.93 6.38
C GLY A 35 -1.96 -3.58 5.50
N LYS A 36 -1.72 -3.57 4.18
CA LYS A 36 -2.66 -4.11 3.18
C LYS A 36 -2.55 -5.62 3.09
N LEU A 37 -3.68 -6.32 3.23
CA LEU A 37 -3.78 -7.77 2.99
C LEU A 37 -3.74 -8.13 1.52
N PHE A 38 -4.31 -7.26 0.69
CA PHE A 38 -4.34 -7.36 -0.75
C PHE A 38 -3.55 -6.19 -1.35
N ASP A 39 -2.96 -6.39 -2.51
CA ASP A 39 -2.33 -5.32 -3.28
C ASP A 39 -1.17 -4.62 -2.54
N ASP A 40 -0.31 -5.41 -1.87
CA ASP A 40 0.90 -4.86 -1.22
C ASP A 40 1.99 -4.54 -2.26
N TYR A 41 1.69 -3.53 -3.07
CA TYR A 41 2.60 -3.08 -4.12
C TYR A 41 3.87 -2.43 -3.58
N HIS A 42 3.88 -1.92 -2.34
CA HIS A 42 5.11 -1.40 -1.76
C HIS A 42 6.12 -2.54 -1.53
N ALA A 43 5.68 -3.60 -0.86
CA ALA A 43 6.53 -4.77 -0.63
C ALA A 43 7.07 -5.35 -1.94
N SER A 44 6.23 -5.49 -2.96
CA SER A 44 6.65 -6.04 -4.26
C SER A 44 7.64 -5.14 -5.03
N ARG A 45 7.66 -3.82 -4.75
CA ARG A 45 8.62 -2.89 -5.36
C ARG A 45 9.98 -2.87 -4.66
N VAL A 46 10.02 -3.10 -3.34
CA VAL A 46 11.26 -3.07 -2.55
C VAL A 46 11.89 -4.46 -2.36
N LEU A 47 11.10 -5.51 -2.53
CA LEU A 47 11.51 -6.92 -2.43
C LEU A 47 11.17 -7.64 -3.75
N PRO A 48 12.00 -7.52 -4.81
CA PRO A 48 11.75 -8.18 -6.09
C PRO A 48 11.59 -9.68 -5.96
N GLY A 49 10.41 -10.20 -6.26
CA GLY A 49 10.00 -11.59 -6.01
C GLY A 49 8.81 -11.70 -5.05
N PHE A 50 8.60 -10.72 -4.17
CA PHE A 50 7.42 -10.64 -3.31
C PHE A 50 6.17 -10.41 -4.17
N GLN A 51 5.15 -11.24 -3.97
CA GLN A 51 3.89 -11.11 -4.69
C GLN A 51 2.91 -10.22 -3.91
N PRO A 52 2.17 -9.28 -4.56
CA PRO A 52 1.26 -8.37 -3.87
C PRO A 52 0.19 -9.06 -3.02
N ASP A 53 -0.16 -10.30 -3.36
CA ASP A 53 -1.15 -11.16 -2.67
C ASP A 53 -0.53 -12.12 -1.64
N SER A 54 0.78 -12.04 -1.37
CA SER A 54 1.50 -12.98 -0.49
C SER A 54 0.84 -13.13 0.89
N LYS A 55 0.38 -12.04 1.47
CA LYS A 55 -0.24 -12.07 2.80
C LYS A 55 -1.51 -12.89 2.85
N ILE A 56 -2.37 -12.75 1.84
CA ILE A 56 -3.61 -13.53 1.77
C ILE A 56 -3.34 -14.98 1.39
N ARG A 57 -2.36 -15.24 0.51
CA ARG A 57 -1.92 -16.61 0.19
C ARG A 57 -1.37 -17.33 1.42
N MET A 58 -0.58 -16.65 2.25
CA MET A 58 -0.12 -17.20 3.53
C MET A 58 -1.31 -17.56 4.44
N LEU A 59 -2.29 -16.67 4.59
CA LEU A 59 -3.49 -16.98 5.38
C LEU A 59 -4.31 -18.15 4.81
N GLN A 60 -4.31 -18.35 3.48
CA GLN A 60 -4.98 -19.49 2.86
C GLN A 60 -4.39 -20.84 3.30
N THR A 61 -3.09 -20.90 3.63
CA THR A 61 -2.48 -22.12 4.18
C THR A 61 -3.00 -22.48 5.59
N LEU A 62 -3.57 -21.50 6.31
CA LEU A 62 -4.13 -21.65 7.65
C LEU A 62 -5.67 -21.49 7.67
N LYS A 63 -6.30 -21.55 6.50
CA LYS A 63 -7.70 -21.13 6.28
C LYS A 63 -8.71 -21.77 7.23
N ASP A 64 -8.58 -23.05 7.53
CA ASP A 64 -9.55 -23.79 8.35
C ASP A 64 -9.52 -23.32 9.82
N ASP A 65 -8.38 -22.79 10.27
CA ASP A 65 -8.21 -22.25 11.62
C ASP A 65 -8.53 -20.74 11.70
N VAL A 66 -8.66 -20.04 10.57
CA VAL A 66 -8.78 -18.57 10.52
C VAL A 66 -10.22 -18.10 10.59
N GLU A 67 -10.49 -17.16 11.49
CA GLU A 67 -11.69 -16.33 11.55
C GLU A 67 -11.30 -14.87 11.33
N ILE A 68 -11.94 -14.21 10.36
CA ILE A 68 -11.70 -12.80 10.05
C ILE A 68 -12.66 -11.91 10.86
N VAL A 69 -12.10 -10.93 11.54
CA VAL A 69 -12.81 -9.82 12.20
C VAL A 69 -12.35 -8.52 11.54
N VAL A 70 -13.29 -7.72 11.05
CA VAL A 70 -12.98 -6.44 10.39
C VAL A 70 -13.30 -5.29 11.33
N ALA A 71 -12.30 -4.49 11.72
CA ALA A 71 -12.48 -3.32 12.57
C ALA A 71 -12.61 -2.04 11.72
N ILE A 72 -13.56 -1.18 12.09
CA ILE A 72 -13.76 0.13 11.47
C ILE A 72 -14.12 1.18 12.53
N CYS A 73 -13.50 2.36 12.45
CA CYS A 73 -13.79 3.47 13.36
C CYS A 73 -15.12 4.15 13.00
N ALA A 74 -16.01 4.31 13.99
CA ALA A 74 -17.28 5.01 13.80
C ALA A 74 -17.10 6.46 13.31
N GLY A 75 -16.05 7.15 13.78
CA GLY A 75 -15.71 8.50 13.33
C GLY A 75 -15.25 8.54 11.86
N ASP A 76 -14.60 7.48 11.35
CA ASP A 76 -14.22 7.38 9.94
C ASP A 76 -15.44 7.15 9.04
N ILE A 77 -16.45 6.39 9.52
CA ILE A 77 -17.74 6.22 8.83
C ILE A 77 -18.48 7.57 8.77
N GLU A 78 -18.58 8.27 9.91
CA GLU A 78 -19.28 9.54 10.01
C GLU A 78 -18.68 10.62 9.08
N LYS A 79 -17.35 10.65 8.95
CA LYS A 79 -16.64 11.57 8.08
C LYS A 79 -16.59 11.12 6.62
N ASN A 80 -17.20 9.99 6.27
CA ASN A 80 -17.11 9.37 4.95
C ASN A 80 -15.66 9.28 4.44
N LYS A 81 -14.75 8.81 5.33
CA LYS A 81 -13.32 8.76 5.03
C LYS A 81 -13.04 7.87 3.83
N MET A 82 -12.33 8.43 2.86
CA MET A 82 -12.04 7.76 1.59
C MET A 82 -10.73 6.97 1.66
N ARG A 83 -10.73 5.82 1.01
CA ARG A 83 -9.53 5.06 0.72
C ARG A 83 -8.94 5.56 -0.60
N GLY A 84 -7.87 6.35 -0.51
CA GLY A 84 -7.31 7.10 -1.65
C GLY A 84 -6.83 6.24 -2.83
N ASP A 85 -6.40 4.99 -2.57
CA ASP A 85 -5.94 4.08 -3.63
C ASP A 85 -7.08 3.43 -4.43
N LEU A 86 -8.28 3.32 -3.85
CA LEU A 86 -9.45 2.71 -4.49
C LEU A 86 -10.56 3.73 -4.82
N GLY A 87 -10.53 4.94 -4.21
CA GLY A 87 -11.55 5.96 -4.41
C GLY A 87 -12.92 5.60 -3.82
N ILE A 88 -12.98 4.72 -2.80
CA ILE A 88 -14.20 4.30 -2.10
C ILE A 88 -14.12 4.64 -0.62
N SER A 89 -15.26 4.81 0.05
CA SER A 89 -15.30 5.07 1.49
C SER A 89 -14.94 3.82 2.30
N TYR A 90 -14.51 4.02 3.55
CA TYR A 90 -14.06 2.92 4.41
C TYR A 90 -15.18 1.91 4.72
N ASP A 91 -16.43 2.34 4.88
CA ASP A 91 -17.59 1.47 5.06
C ASP A 91 -17.85 0.61 3.83
N VAL A 92 -17.74 1.19 2.62
CA VAL A 92 -17.83 0.44 1.36
C VAL A 92 -16.65 -0.54 1.21
N ASP A 93 -15.45 -0.13 1.63
CA ASP A 93 -14.28 -1.03 1.61
C ASP A 93 -14.44 -2.21 2.59
N VAL A 94 -15.07 -2.02 3.75
CA VAL A 94 -15.41 -3.15 4.65
C VAL A 94 -16.29 -4.16 3.95
N LEU A 95 -17.32 -3.73 3.22
CA LEU A 95 -18.18 -4.65 2.47
C LEU A 95 -17.41 -5.38 1.37
N ARG A 96 -16.57 -4.66 0.63
CA ARG A 96 -15.68 -5.26 -0.37
C ARG A 96 -14.73 -6.29 0.25
N LEU A 97 -14.13 -5.99 1.40
CA LEU A 97 -13.25 -6.92 2.12
C LEU A 97 -13.99 -8.19 2.53
N ILE A 98 -15.22 -8.07 3.04
CA ILE A 98 -16.06 -9.22 3.40
C ILE A 98 -16.31 -10.12 2.18
N ASP A 99 -16.68 -9.52 1.05
CA ASP A 99 -16.96 -10.26 -0.18
C ASP A 99 -15.70 -10.96 -0.71
N VAL A 100 -14.56 -10.27 -0.70
CA VAL A 100 -13.29 -10.85 -1.14
C VAL A 100 -12.87 -12.01 -0.23
N PHE A 101 -12.94 -11.86 1.11
CA PHE A 101 -12.61 -12.93 2.03
C PHE A 101 -13.54 -14.14 1.86
N ARG A 102 -14.84 -13.92 1.74
CA ARG A 102 -15.82 -14.99 1.51
C ARG A 102 -15.58 -15.69 0.16
N GLY A 103 -15.27 -14.92 -0.89
CA GLY A 103 -14.93 -15.44 -2.22
C GLY A 103 -13.66 -16.32 -2.22
N LEU A 104 -12.71 -16.04 -1.32
CA LEU A 104 -11.52 -16.86 -1.07
C LEU A 104 -11.79 -18.03 -0.11
N GLY A 105 -13.01 -18.13 0.41
CA GLY A 105 -13.48 -19.19 1.28
C GLY A 105 -13.07 -19.02 2.74
N PHE A 106 -12.69 -17.82 3.21
CA PHE A 106 -12.48 -17.55 4.62
C PHE A 106 -13.81 -17.40 5.37
N TYR A 107 -13.80 -17.78 6.63
CA TYR A 107 -14.90 -17.47 7.54
C TYR A 107 -14.75 -16.03 8.04
N VAL A 108 -15.71 -15.18 7.69
CA VAL A 108 -15.80 -13.80 8.21
C VAL A 108 -16.81 -13.81 9.35
N GLY A 109 -16.32 -13.72 10.59
CA GLY A 109 -17.13 -13.83 11.80
C GLY A 109 -17.96 -12.57 12.04
N SER A 110 -17.32 -11.38 12.00
CA SER A 110 -17.98 -10.15 12.40
C SER A 110 -17.25 -8.87 11.94
N VAL A 111 -17.95 -7.75 12.11
CA VAL A 111 -17.40 -6.38 12.00
C VAL A 111 -17.45 -5.72 13.38
N VAL A 112 -16.37 -5.05 13.77
CA VAL A 112 -16.30 -4.29 15.01
C VAL A 112 -16.32 -2.79 14.70
N ILE A 113 -17.31 -2.09 15.22
CA ILE A 113 -17.43 -0.65 15.12
C ILE A 113 -16.72 -0.03 16.34
N THR A 114 -15.50 0.44 16.14
CA THR A 114 -14.66 1.01 17.20
C THR A 114 -14.94 2.49 17.41
N GLN A 115 -14.61 3.03 18.59
CA GLN A 115 -14.87 4.41 18.99
C GLN A 115 -16.36 4.81 18.81
N TYR A 116 -17.27 3.86 19.04
CA TYR A 116 -18.69 4.08 18.89
C TYR A 116 -19.24 4.95 20.03
N ALA A 117 -19.87 6.05 19.69
CA ALA A 117 -20.48 7.00 20.62
C ALA A 117 -21.88 7.46 20.12
N GLY A 118 -22.58 6.61 19.34
CA GLY A 118 -23.90 6.91 18.83
C GLY A 118 -23.92 7.72 17.52
N GLN A 119 -22.88 7.61 16.70
CA GLN A 119 -22.82 8.30 15.40
C GLN A 119 -23.91 7.78 14.45
N PRO A 120 -24.77 8.66 13.85
CA PRO A 120 -25.89 8.23 13.01
C PRO A 120 -25.45 7.42 11.76
N ALA A 121 -24.35 7.78 11.13
CA ALA A 121 -23.84 7.02 9.97
C ALA A 121 -23.34 5.61 10.39
N ALA A 122 -22.75 5.49 11.58
CA ALA A 122 -22.36 4.19 12.12
C ALA A 122 -23.58 3.32 12.43
N ASP A 123 -24.67 3.88 12.98
CA ASP A 123 -25.93 3.14 13.20
C ASP A 123 -26.58 2.70 11.89
N ALA A 124 -26.55 3.53 10.87
CA ALA A 124 -27.03 3.17 9.52
C ALA A 124 -26.19 2.00 8.95
N PHE A 125 -24.87 2.05 9.14
CA PHE A 125 -23.96 1.00 8.68
C PHE A 125 -24.19 -0.33 9.44
N ILE A 126 -24.40 -0.29 10.75
CA ILE A 126 -24.77 -1.47 11.58
C ILE A 126 -26.06 -2.12 11.05
N LYS A 127 -27.10 -1.32 10.76
CA LYS A 127 -28.34 -1.83 10.15
C LYS A 127 -28.09 -2.48 8.80
N ARG A 128 -27.23 -1.89 7.97
CA ARG A 128 -26.83 -2.45 6.66
C ARG A 128 -26.10 -3.79 6.81
N LEU A 129 -25.15 -3.89 7.74
CA LEU A 129 -24.47 -5.15 8.06
C LEU A 129 -25.45 -6.23 8.52
N SER A 130 -26.38 -5.89 9.40
CA SER A 130 -27.43 -6.81 9.86
C SER A 130 -28.31 -7.31 8.71
N ALA A 131 -28.72 -6.42 7.80
CA ALA A 131 -29.49 -6.80 6.61
C ALA A 131 -28.70 -7.73 5.65
N LEU A 132 -27.37 -7.66 5.67
CA LEU A 132 -26.49 -8.55 4.91
C LEU A 132 -26.09 -9.83 5.66
N GLY A 133 -26.68 -10.08 6.85
CA GLY A 133 -26.39 -11.25 7.68
C GLY A 133 -24.97 -11.22 8.28
N VAL A 134 -24.38 -10.04 8.49
CA VAL A 134 -23.07 -9.86 9.10
C VAL A 134 -23.24 -9.40 10.53
N LYS A 135 -22.70 -10.16 11.50
CA LYS A 135 -22.68 -9.77 12.91
C LYS A 135 -21.82 -8.52 13.10
N SER A 136 -22.26 -7.61 13.97
CA SER A 136 -21.48 -6.44 14.35
C SER A 136 -21.43 -6.29 15.87
N TYR A 137 -20.30 -5.74 16.37
CA TYR A 137 -20.05 -5.47 17.77
C TYR A 137 -19.60 -4.03 17.95
N LYS A 138 -19.92 -3.44 19.11
CA LYS A 138 -19.58 -2.04 19.43
C LYS A 138 -18.45 -2.00 20.46
N HIS A 139 -17.41 -1.24 20.14
CA HIS A 139 -16.33 -0.91 21.05
C HIS A 139 -16.32 0.60 21.27
N TYR A 140 -16.30 1.01 22.52
CA TYR A 140 -16.52 2.38 22.94
C TYR A 140 -15.21 3.16 23.14
N PRO A 141 -15.23 4.51 23.10
CA PRO A 141 -14.11 5.32 23.55
C PRO A 141 -13.78 5.02 25.02
N ILE A 142 -12.50 4.83 25.32
CA ILE A 142 -12.02 4.60 26.69
C ILE A 142 -11.33 5.87 27.17
N ALA A 143 -11.82 6.45 28.27
CA ALA A 143 -11.23 7.65 28.85
C ALA A 143 -9.78 7.38 29.31
N GLY A 144 -8.89 8.36 29.15
CA GLY A 144 -7.49 8.24 29.56
C GLY A 144 -6.62 7.33 28.68
N TYR A 145 -7.16 6.77 27.56
CA TYR A 145 -6.36 5.98 26.63
C TYR A 145 -5.31 6.85 25.91
N PRO A 146 -4.04 6.41 25.80
CA PRO A 146 -3.48 5.13 26.25
C PRO A 146 -2.81 5.17 27.64
N SER A 147 -2.89 6.26 28.40
CA SER A 147 -2.04 6.53 29.58
C SER A 147 -2.59 5.95 30.89
N ASP A 148 -3.89 5.97 31.10
CA ASP A 148 -4.52 5.44 32.32
C ASP A 148 -4.76 3.93 32.21
N VAL A 149 -3.69 3.16 32.38
CA VAL A 149 -3.72 1.70 32.25
C VAL A 149 -4.69 1.05 33.22
N ALA A 150 -4.84 1.58 34.43
CA ALA A 150 -5.73 1.02 35.44
C ALA A 150 -7.20 1.13 35.01
N HIS A 151 -7.60 2.29 34.51
CA HIS A 151 -8.95 2.48 33.96
C HIS A 151 -9.15 1.70 32.66
N ILE A 152 -8.15 1.71 31.76
CA ILE A 152 -8.25 0.99 30.49
C ILE A 152 -8.49 -0.51 30.72
N VAL A 153 -7.74 -1.13 31.64
CA VAL A 153 -7.86 -2.56 31.96
C VAL A 153 -8.84 -2.76 33.14
N SER A 154 -10.06 -2.31 32.95
CA SER A 154 -11.14 -2.44 33.91
C SER A 154 -12.46 -2.80 33.21
N ASP A 155 -13.49 -3.10 34.00
CA ASP A 155 -14.86 -3.37 33.48
C ASP A 155 -15.46 -2.12 32.79
N GLU A 156 -15.06 -0.90 33.22
CA GLU A 156 -15.47 0.37 32.60
C GLU A 156 -14.63 0.77 31.39
N GLY A 157 -13.46 0.16 31.23
CA GLY A 157 -12.57 0.32 30.08
C GLY A 157 -12.79 -0.76 29.02
N LEU A 158 -11.82 -1.68 28.88
CA LEU A 158 -11.89 -2.79 27.93
C LEU A 158 -13.08 -3.69 28.15
N GLY A 159 -13.53 -3.84 29.40
CA GLY A 159 -14.68 -4.67 29.78
C GLY A 159 -16.03 -4.13 29.30
N LYS A 160 -16.14 -2.81 29.06
CA LYS A 160 -17.34 -2.17 28.50
C LYS A 160 -17.59 -2.53 27.04
N ASN A 161 -16.54 -2.88 26.32
CA ASN A 161 -16.64 -3.29 24.92
C ASN A 161 -17.40 -4.62 24.79
N GLU A 162 -18.23 -4.74 23.76
CA GLU A 162 -18.95 -5.98 23.52
C GLU A 162 -17.97 -7.12 23.20
N TYR A 163 -18.18 -8.27 23.82
CA TYR A 163 -17.38 -9.46 23.55
C TYR A 163 -17.70 -10.03 22.18
N ILE A 164 -16.68 -10.21 21.35
CA ILE A 164 -16.83 -10.84 20.04
C ILE A 164 -16.81 -12.35 20.22
N GLU A 165 -17.94 -13.00 19.96
CA GLU A 165 -18.02 -14.46 19.94
C GLU A 165 -17.25 -15.01 18.75
N THR A 166 -16.14 -15.69 19.03
CA THR A 166 -15.27 -16.31 18.01
C THR A 166 -15.34 -17.82 18.10
N THR A 167 -15.27 -18.48 16.95
CA THR A 167 -15.43 -19.93 16.81
C THR A 167 -14.16 -20.65 16.41
N ARG A 168 -13.16 -19.92 15.85
CA ARG A 168 -11.91 -20.49 15.37
C ARG A 168 -10.71 -20.08 16.24
N PRO A 169 -9.60 -20.84 16.19
CA PRO A 169 -8.48 -20.60 17.08
C PRO A 169 -7.57 -19.44 16.64
N LEU A 170 -7.56 -19.05 15.35
CA LEU A 170 -6.76 -17.94 14.83
C LEU A 170 -7.67 -16.81 14.36
N ILE A 171 -7.79 -15.77 15.19
CA ILE A 171 -8.62 -14.61 14.90
C ILE A 171 -7.77 -13.54 14.26
N VAL A 172 -8.00 -13.29 12.97
CA VAL A 172 -7.30 -12.23 12.19
C VAL A 172 -8.12 -10.95 12.27
N VAL A 173 -7.57 -9.93 12.95
CA VAL A 173 -8.20 -8.62 13.07
C VAL A 173 -7.60 -7.69 12.02
N THR A 174 -8.40 -7.34 11.02
CA THR A 174 -8.01 -6.46 9.91
C THR A 174 -8.89 -5.22 9.82
N ALA A 175 -8.59 -4.29 8.91
CA ALA A 175 -9.32 -3.03 8.77
C ALA A 175 -9.10 -2.39 7.39
N PRO A 176 -9.98 -1.47 6.94
CA PRO A 176 -9.81 -0.72 5.70
C PRO A 176 -8.59 0.22 5.72
N GLY A 177 -8.14 0.64 6.92
CA GLY A 177 -7.00 1.55 7.03
C GLY A 177 -6.44 1.67 8.45
N PRO A 178 -5.42 2.54 8.65
CA PRO A 178 -4.83 2.81 9.95
C PRO A 178 -5.82 3.55 10.86
N GLY A 179 -5.60 3.44 12.19
CA GLY A 179 -6.45 4.10 13.18
C GLY A 179 -7.83 3.47 13.42
N SER A 180 -8.12 2.30 12.82
CA SER A 180 -9.42 1.63 12.94
C SER A 180 -9.61 0.86 14.26
N GLY A 181 -8.66 0.89 15.21
CA GLY A 181 -8.79 0.29 16.53
C GLY A 181 -8.49 -1.21 16.60
N LYS A 182 -7.74 -1.80 15.67
CA LYS A 182 -7.38 -3.23 15.64
C LYS A 182 -6.73 -3.71 16.93
N MET A 183 -5.69 -3.01 17.41
CA MET A 183 -4.99 -3.36 18.65
C MET A 183 -5.93 -3.32 19.85
N ALA A 184 -6.71 -2.26 20.02
CA ALA A 184 -7.68 -2.12 21.10
C ALA A 184 -8.74 -3.23 21.06
N THR A 185 -9.15 -3.66 19.86
CA THR A 185 -10.04 -4.80 19.67
C THR A 185 -9.39 -6.09 20.17
N CYS A 186 -8.13 -6.36 19.81
CA CYS A 186 -7.40 -7.53 20.30
C CYS A 186 -7.24 -7.51 21.83
N LEU A 187 -6.88 -6.37 22.42
CA LEU A 187 -6.73 -6.22 23.87
C LEU A 187 -8.05 -6.41 24.61
N SER A 188 -9.15 -5.87 24.09
CA SER A 188 -10.49 -6.07 24.65
C SER A 188 -10.88 -7.55 24.65
N GLN A 189 -10.61 -8.26 23.55
CA GLN A 189 -10.88 -9.69 23.47
C GLN A 189 -10.02 -10.50 24.45
N LEU A 190 -8.74 -10.15 24.62
CA LEU A 190 -7.87 -10.77 25.62
C LEU A 190 -8.37 -10.52 27.03
N TYR A 191 -8.86 -9.31 27.33
CA TYR A 191 -9.47 -9.00 28.63
C TYR A 191 -10.68 -9.88 28.89
N HIS A 192 -11.61 -9.96 27.96
CA HIS A 192 -12.80 -10.77 28.07
C HIS A 192 -12.52 -12.28 28.14
N ASP A 193 -11.58 -12.79 27.34
CA ASP A 193 -11.18 -14.19 27.37
C ASP A 193 -10.55 -14.56 28.72
N ASN A 194 -9.65 -13.71 29.24
CA ASN A 194 -9.05 -13.93 30.55
C ASN A 194 -10.10 -13.98 31.67
N ARG A 195 -11.09 -13.06 31.69
CA ARG A 195 -12.21 -13.04 32.63
C ARG A 195 -13.08 -14.32 32.55
N ARG A 196 -13.06 -14.98 31.38
CA ARG A 196 -13.77 -16.26 31.12
C ARG A 196 -12.90 -17.50 31.35
N GLY A 197 -11.66 -17.33 31.80
CA GLY A 197 -10.72 -18.42 31.96
C GLY A 197 -10.19 -19.01 30.66
N ILE A 198 -10.38 -18.32 29.53
CA ILE A 198 -9.91 -18.74 28.21
C ILE A 198 -8.47 -18.21 28.00
N ARG A 199 -7.53 -19.12 27.72
CA ARG A 199 -6.17 -18.73 27.39
C ARG A 199 -6.10 -18.30 25.94
N ALA A 200 -5.65 -17.07 25.70
CA ALA A 200 -5.44 -16.52 24.39
C ALA A 200 -4.19 -15.65 24.34
N GLY A 201 -3.59 -15.53 23.17
CA GLY A 201 -2.44 -14.67 22.92
C GLY A 201 -2.74 -13.56 21.93
N TYR A 202 -1.78 -12.66 21.80
CA TYR A 202 -1.77 -11.59 20.80
C TYR A 202 -0.53 -11.73 19.92
N ALA A 203 -0.63 -11.36 18.67
CA ALA A 203 0.53 -11.12 17.81
C ALA A 203 0.20 -10.03 16.81
N LYS A 204 1.23 -9.28 16.38
CA LYS A 204 1.14 -8.29 15.33
C LYS A 204 1.80 -8.83 14.08
N TYR A 205 1.05 -8.95 12.99
CA TYR A 205 1.61 -9.32 11.69
C TYR A 205 2.26 -8.09 11.07
N GLU A 206 3.53 -8.23 10.72
CA GLU A 206 4.31 -7.16 10.10
C GLU A 206 5.12 -7.68 8.92
N THR A 207 5.41 -6.80 7.97
CA THR A 207 6.35 -7.02 6.88
C THR A 207 7.51 -6.04 7.00
N PHE A 208 7.24 -4.81 7.42
CA PHE A 208 8.20 -3.75 7.63
C PHE A 208 8.03 -3.13 9.03
N PRO A 209 9.13 -2.58 9.62
CA PRO A 209 10.50 -2.67 9.14
C PRO A 209 10.98 -4.13 9.17
N ILE A 210 11.98 -4.47 8.35
CA ILE A 210 12.58 -5.79 8.40
C ILE A 210 13.57 -5.84 9.56
N TRP A 211 13.26 -6.63 10.58
CA TRP A 211 13.89 -6.60 11.90
C TRP A 211 15.38 -6.93 11.90
N ASN A 212 15.80 -7.89 11.07
CA ASN A 212 17.16 -8.43 11.01
C ASN A 212 18.06 -7.72 9.98
N LEU A 213 17.59 -6.64 9.36
CA LEU A 213 18.41 -5.77 8.53
C LEU A 213 18.96 -4.58 9.35
N PRO A 214 20.09 -3.99 8.94
CA PRO A 214 20.61 -2.78 9.56
C PRO A 214 19.61 -1.61 9.56
N LEU A 215 19.70 -0.73 10.56
CA LEU A 215 18.79 0.41 10.71
C LEU A 215 18.67 1.26 9.42
N LYS A 216 19.81 1.56 8.79
CA LYS A 216 19.87 2.37 7.57
C LYS A 216 19.90 1.53 6.28
N HIS A 217 19.43 0.30 6.35
CA HIS A 217 19.32 -0.52 5.16
C HIS A 217 18.32 0.08 4.17
N PRO A 218 18.61 0.16 2.85
CA PRO A 218 17.72 0.77 1.87
C PRO A 218 16.27 0.25 1.90
N VAL A 219 16.07 -1.04 2.17
CA VAL A 219 14.72 -1.63 2.32
C VAL A 219 13.94 -0.98 3.46
N ASN A 220 14.55 -0.80 4.64
CA ASN A 220 13.92 -0.15 5.79
C ASN A 220 13.72 1.35 5.55
N LEU A 221 14.69 2.02 4.91
CA LEU A 221 14.58 3.43 4.52
C LEU A 221 13.48 3.66 3.48
N ALA A 222 13.27 2.73 2.55
CA ALA A 222 12.17 2.81 1.57
C ALA A 222 10.79 2.75 2.24
N TYR A 223 10.67 2.00 3.34
CA TYR A 223 9.44 1.98 4.11
C TYR A 223 9.24 3.29 4.89
N GLU A 224 10.30 3.84 5.47
CA GLU A 224 10.27 5.15 6.12
C GLU A 224 9.88 6.27 5.13
N ALA A 225 10.36 6.19 3.88
CA ALA A 225 9.90 7.06 2.81
C ALA A 225 8.41 6.86 2.46
N ALA A 226 7.91 5.63 2.53
CA ALA A 226 6.52 5.32 2.24
C ALA A 226 5.53 5.78 3.33
N THR A 227 6.02 6.05 4.54
CA THR A 227 5.26 6.49 5.72
C THR A 227 5.71 7.86 6.22
N ALA A 228 6.29 8.67 5.33
CA ALA A 228 6.83 9.98 5.68
C ALA A 228 5.78 10.94 6.25
N ASP A 229 4.54 10.83 5.78
CA ASP A 229 3.35 11.57 6.25
C ASP A 229 2.89 11.14 7.65
N LEU A 230 3.18 9.91 8.06
CA LEU A 230 2.80 9.37 9.37
C LEU A 230 3.85 9.61 10.46
N ASN A 231 5.00 10.19 10.12
CA ASN A 231 6.15 10.37 11.00
C ASN A 231 6.69 9.07 11.61
N ASP A 232 6.49 7.94 10.93
CA ASP A 232 7.13 6.69 11.30
C ASP A 232 8.64 6.78 11.04
N VAL A 233 9.43 6.45 12.05
CA VAL A 233 10.88 6.43 12.00
C VAL A 233 11.38 5.09 12.51
N ASN A 234 12.27 4.47 11.75
CA ASN A 234 12.90 3.24 12.18
C ASN A 234 13.91 3.53 13.30
N MET A 235 13.92 2.68 14.32
CA MET A 235 14.88 2.76 15.41
C MET A 235 15.31 1.37 15.88
N ILE A 236 16.42 1.29 16.56
CA ILE A 236 16.82 0.07 17.26
C ILE A 236 15.84 -0.15 18.41
N ASP A 237 15.31 -1.38 18.52
CA ASP A 237 14.49 -1.80 19.64
C ASP A 237 15.34 -1.97 20.91
N PRO A 238 15.30 -1.04 21.88
CA PRO A 238 16.14 -1.09 23.05
C PRO A 238 15.73 -2.23 24.01
N PHE A 239 14.46 -2.59 24.03
CA PHE A 239 13.95 -3.66 24.87
C PHE A 239 14.41 -5.04 24.36
N HIS A 240 14.46 -5.21 23.03
CA HIS A 240 14.98 -6.44 22.44
C HIS A 240 16.46 -6.60 22.66
N LEU A 241 17.20 -5.49 22.50
CA LEU A 241 18.63 -5.47 22.78
C LEU A 241 18.94 -5.80 24.25
N GLU A 242 18.19 -5.22 25.20
CA GLU A 242 18.34 -5.50 26.62
C GLU A 242 17.99 -6.94 26.97
N ALA A 243 16.88 -7.46 26.44
CA ALA A 243 16.38 -8.79 26.78
C ALA A 243 17.19 -9.95 26.17
N TYR A 244 17.79 -9.74 24.99
CA TYR A 244 18.38 -10.82 24.19
C TYR A 244 19.79 -10.55 23.69
N GLY A 245 20.36 -9.36 23.90
CA GLY A 245 21.66 -8.94 23.37
C GLY A 245 21.69 -8.87 21.83
N LYS A 246 20.51 -8.77 21.17
CA LYS A 246 20.36 -8.76 19.71
C LYS A 246 19.80 -7.43 19.25
N THR A 247 20.46 -6.84 18.25
CA THR A 247 19.96 -5.65 17.58
C THR A 247 18.84 -6.00 16.61
N THR A 248 17.69 -5.35 16.76
CA THR A 248 16.56 -5.44 15.83
C THR A 248 16.04 -4.04 15.53
N VAL A 249 15.44 -3.88 14.35
CA VAL A 249 14.84 -2.61 13.92
C VAL A 249 13.34 -2.68 14.12
N ASN A 250 12.77 -1.63 14.71
CA ASN A 250 11.32 -1.50 14.88
C ASN A 250 10.90 -0.04 14.67
N TYR A 251 9.60 0.27 14.74
CA TYR A 251 9.11 1.65 14.67
C TYR A 251 9.23 2.36 16.00
N ASN A 252 9.48 3.68 15.93
CA ASN A 252 9.42 4.55 17.10
C ASN A 252 8.10 4.38 17.87
N ARG A 253 6.95 4.37 17.19
CA ARG A 253 5.63 4.23 17.84
C ARG A 253 5.45 2.93 18.60
N ASP A 254 5.92 1.82 18.04
CA ASP A 254 5.81 0.52 18.71
C ASP A 254 6.76 0.42 19.92
N VAL A 255 7.94 1.02 19.80
CA VAL A 255 8.91 1.09 20.91
C VAL A 255 8.40 1.99 22.04
N GLU A 256 7.87 3.16 21.71
CA GLU A 256 7.36 4.14 22.69
C GLU A 256 6.14 3.62 23.44
N ILE A 257 5.22 2.90 22.77
CA ILE A 257 4.00 2.38 23.39
C ILE A 257 4.23 1.06 24.16
N PHE A 258 5.33 0.36 23.91
CA PHE A 258 5.58 -0.97 24.50
C PHE A 258 5.48 -1.03 26.03
N PRO A 259 6.04 -0.08 26.83
CA PRO A 259 5.92 -0.08 28.28
C PRO A 259 4.45 -0.07 28.75
N VAL A 260 3.60 0.69 28.06
CA VAL A 260 2.15 0.77 28.33
C VAL A 260 1.47 -0.56 28.02
N LEU A 261 1.77 -1.13 26.83
CA LEU A 261 1.22 -2.45 26.44
C LEU A 261 1.68 -3.54 27.39
N ALA A 262 2.94 -3.55 27.80
CA ALA A 262 3.46 -4.51 28.78
C ALA A 262 2.75 -4.39 30.13
N ALA A 263 2.40 -3.18 30.56
CA ALA A 263 1.59 -2.97 31.76
C ALA A 263 0.16 -3.51 31.57
N MET A 264 -0.48 -3.25 30.43
CA MET A 264 -1.81 -3.79 30.10
C MET A 264 -1.80 -5.33 30.11
N PHE A 265 -0.81 -5.97 29.45
CA PHE A 265 -0.69 -7.44 29.46
C PHE A 265 -0.51 -7.99 30.88
N ARG A 266 0.30 -7.34 31.72
CA ARG A 266 0.45 -7.76 33.13
C ARG A 266 -0.86 -7.68 33.89
N MET A 267 -1.66 -6.64 33.69
CA MET A 267 -2.96 -6.51 34.33
C MET A 267 -3.99 -7.49 33.80
N ILE A 268 -3.99 -7.77 32.48
CA ILE A 268 -4.94 -8.72 31.87
C ILE A 268 -4.58 -10.17 32.23
N GLN A 269 -3.31 -10.56 32.14
CA GLN A 269 -2.89 -11.98 32.19
C GLN A 269 -1.99 -12.32 33.39
N GLY A 270 -1.78 -11.39 34.34
CA GLY A 270 -0.89 -11.55 35.49
C GLY A 270 0.60 -11.39 35.17
N LYS A 271 0.99 -11.51 33.89
CA LYS A 271 2.37 -11.30 33.39
C LYS A 271 2.34 -10.76 31.98
N CYS A 272 3.39 -10.05 31.59
CA CYS A 272 3.61 -9.74 30.19
C CYS A 272 4.32 -10.91 29.50
N PRO A 273 3.75 -11.52 28.45
CA PRO A 273 4.38 -12.62 27.74
C PRO A 273 5.53 -12.17 26.81
N TYR A 274 5.67 -10.85 26.58
CA TYR A 274 6.62 -10.27 25.67
C TYR A 274 7.69 -9.48 26.42
N LYS A 275 8.93 -9.53 25.94
CA LYS A 275 10.04 -8.74 26.47
C LYS A 275 10.34 -7.49 25.64
N SER A 276 9.81 -7.42 24.41
CA SER A 276 10.03 -6.29 23.51
C SER A 276 8.86 -6.15 22.51
N PRO A 277 8.72 -4.99 21.84
CA PRO A 277 7.77 -4.83 20.73
C PRO A 277 8.05 -5.82 19.59
N THR A 278 9.32 -6.14 19.32
CA THR A 278 9.70 -7.16 18.34
C THR A 278 9.15 -8.55 18.71
N ASP A 279 9.12 -8.90 19.99
CA ASP A 279 8.51 -10.17 20.45
C ASP A 279 7.00 -10.24 20.21
N MET A 280 6.30 -9.10 20.20
CA MET A 280 4.85 -9.08 19.95
C MET A 280 4.53 -9.38 18.48
N GLY A 281 5.48 -9.08 17.59
CA GLY A 281 5.28 -9.21 16.16
C GLY A 281 5.55 -10.62 15.62
N VAL A 282 5.13 -10.85 14.38
CA VAL A 282 5.55 -11.97 13.54
C VAL A 282 5.98 -11.39 12.19
N ASN A 283 7.29 -11.44 11.89
CA ASN A 283 7.86 -10.90 10.67
C ASN A 283 9.06 -11.76 10.23
N MET A 284 8.86 -12.55 9.20
CA MET A 284 9.88 -13.44 8.62
C MET A 284 10.45 -12.91 7.30
N ALA A 285 10.11 -11.69 6.89
CA ALA A 285 10.51 -11.17 5.59
C ALA A 285 12.02 -11.14 5.38
N GLY A 286 12.80 -10.75 6.38
CA GLY A 286 14.25 -10.68 6.25
C GLY A 286 14.94 -12.04 6.07
N PHE A 287 14.30 -13.13 6.47
CA PHE A 287 14.83 -14.50 6.29
C PHE A 287 14.54 -15.07 4.90
N ALA A 288 13.74 -14.40 4.11
CA ALA A 288 13.38 -14.76 2.74
C ALA A 288 14.11 -13.93 1.68
N ILE A 289 14.97 -12.98 2.07
CA ILE A 289 15.87 -12.27 1.15
C ILE A 289 16.94 -13.25 0.69
N VAL A 290 17.07 -13.43 -0.62
CA VAL A 290 18.04 -14.35 -1.28
C VAL A 290 19.11 -13.58 -2.06
N ASP A 291 18.82 -12.36 -2.50
CA ASP A 291 19.80 -11.45 -3.10
C ASP A 291 19.55 -10.03 -2.56
N ASP A 292 20.36 -9.67 -1.58
CA ASP A 292 20.24 -8.39 -0.88
C ASP A 292 20.56 -7.19 -1.79
N ALA A 293 21.52 -7.33 -2.72
CA ALA A 293 21.89 -6.26 -3.64
C ALA A 293 20.73 -5.88 -4.55
N VAL A 294 19.96 -6.87 -5.03
CA VAL A 294 18.74 -6.63 -5.83
C VAL A 294 17.67 -5.91 -5.01
N CYS A 295 17.48 -6.29 -3.74
CA CYS A 295 16.53 -5.60 -2.84
C CYS A 295 16.96 -4.16 -2.55
N GLN A 296 18.26 -3.92 -2.35
CA GLN A 296 18.80 -2.57 -2.13
C GLN A 296 18.60 -1.67 -3.34
N GLU A 297 18.89 -2.15 -4.55
CA GLU A 297 18.71 -1.40 -5.80
C GLU A 297 17.23 -1.02 -5.99
N ALA A 298 16.33 -1.99 -5.86
CA ALA A 298 14.89 -1.77 -5.96
C ALA A 298 14.38 -0.76 -4.91
N SER A 299 14.90 -0.82 -3.68
CA SER A 299 14.53 0.07 -2.60
C SER A 299 15.02 1.50 -2.83
N ARG A 300 16.23 1.69 -3.36
CA ARG A 300 16.71 3.04 -3.75
C ARG A 300 15.82 3.66 -4.83
N MET A 301 15.40 2.87 -5.81
CA MET A 301 14.44 3.31 -6.83
C MET A 301 13.07 3.68 -6.21
N GLU A 302 12.58 2.94 -5.22
CA GLU A 302 11.33 3.29 -4.53
C GLU A 302 11.48 4.58 -3.72
N ILE A 303 12.60 4.80 -3.04
CA ILE A 303 12.87 6.05 -2.32
C ILE A 303 12.83 7.24 -3.28
N LEU A 304 13.46 7.14 -4.45
CA LEU A 304 13.40 8.19 -5.47
C LEU A 304 11.96 8.48 -5.94
N ARG A 305 11.18 7.42 -6.21
CA ARG A 305 9.77 7.59 -6.59
C ARG A 305 8.95 8.28 -5.50
N ARG A 306 9.17 7.93 -4.23
CA ARG A 306 8.50 8.57 -3.09
C ARG A 306 8.84 10.04 -2.97
N TYR A 307 10.11 10.40 -3.19
CA TYR A 307 10.53 11.80 -3.22
C TYR A 307 9.75 12.60 -4.28
N TYR A 308 9.73 12.14 -5.53
CA TYR A 308 8.99 12.83 -6.58
C TYR A 308 7.48 12.88 -6.32
N THR A 309 6.92 11.80 -5.76
CA THR A 309 5.50 11.78 -5.34
C THR A 309 5.24 12.84 -4.28
N GLY A 310 6.04 12.94 -3.24
CA GLY A 310 5.91 13.95 -2.19
C GLY A 310 6.04 15.38 -2.73
N CYS A 311 6.97 15.62 -3.68
CA CYS A 311 7.10 16.91 -4.35
C CYS A 311 5.83 17.27 -5.14
N VAL A 312 5.24 16.32 -5.85
CA VAL A 312 3.98 16.50 -6.61
C VAL A 312 2.81 16.75 -5.67
N GLU A 313 2.67 15.98 -4.59
CA GLU A 313 1.62 16.14 -3.59
C GLU A 313 1.71 17.51 -2.90
N ARG A 314 2.93 17.97 -2.58
CA ARG A 314 3.15 19.34 -2.10
C ARG A 314 2.72 20.39 -3.12
N ALA A 315 3.08 20.24 -4.38
CA ALA A 315 2.68 21.16 -5.45
C ALA A 315 1.15 21.21 -5.64
N LYS A 316 0.45 20.11 -5.34
CA LYS A 316 -1.01 20.01 -5.33
C LYS A 316 -1.65 20.52 -4.03
N GLY A 317 -0.87 20.91 -3.01
CA GLY A 317 -1.38 21.30 -1.69
C GLY A 317 -1.91 20.12 -0.86
N GLN A 318 -1.50 18.89 -1.14
CA GLN A 318 -1.92 17.65 -0.48
C GLN A 318 -0.92 17.15 0.57
N ALA A 319 0.31 17.66 0.55
CA ALA A 319 1.34 17.35 1.52
C ALA A 319 2.06 18.62 2.00
N ASP A 320 2.54 18.58 3.24
CA ASP A 320 3.30 19.66 3.86
C ASP A 320 4.78 19.63 3.42
N GLU A 321 5.47 20.76 3.55
CA GLU A 321 6.91 20.87 3.27
C GLU A 321 7.75 19.93 4.14
N CYS A 322 7.34 19.65 5.36
CA CYS A 322 8.06 18.75 6.26
C CYS A 322 8.15 17.32 5.72
N VAL A 323 7.14 16.86 4.97
CA VAL A 323 7.15 15.54 4.30
C VAL A 323 8.24 15.49 3.24
N VAL A 324 8.34 16.52 2.39
CA VAL A 324 9.38 16.58 1.35
C VAL A 324 10.77 16.62 1.95
N ARG A 325 10.99 17.45 2.99
CA ARG A 325 12.29 17.50 3.70
C ARG A 325 12.67 16.16 4.31
N LYS A 326 11.69 15.44 4.88
CA LYS A 326 11.94 14.08 5.40
C LYS A 326 12.36 13.13 4.30
N LEU A 327 11.69 13.17 3.15
CA LEU A 327 12.05 12.36 1.98
C LEU A 327 13.45 12.69 1.45
N GLU A 328 13.85 13.97 1.43
CA GLU A 328 15.23 14.41 1.09
C GLU A 328 16.27 13.82 2.05
N LEU A 329 15.97 13.82 3.36
CA LEU A 329 16.85 13.20 4.36
C LEU A 329 16.99 11.69 4.15
N VAL A 330 15.88 11.01 3.85
CA VAL A 330 15.88 9.56 3.55
C VAL A 330 16.70 9.27 2.28
N MET A 331 16.54 10.07 1.22
CA MET A 331 17.36 9.97 0.00
C MET A 331 18.84 10.10 0.32
N GLN A 332 19.21 11.12 1.10
CA GLN A 332 20.60 11.34 1.53
C GLN A 332 21.15 10.14 2.33
N GLN A 333 20.38 9.61 3.28
CA GLN A 333 20.78 8.45 4.08
C GLN A 333 20.96 7.18 3.26
N ALA A 334 20.12 7.00 2.20
CA ALA A 334 20.19 5.86 1.28
C ALA A 334 21.22 6.03 0.17
N GLY A 335 21.88 7.21 0.06
CA GLY A 335 22.80 7.54 -1.05
C GLY A 335 22.07 7.59 -2.39
N VAL A 336 20.85 8.11 -2.43
CA VAL A 336 20.01 8.18 -3.64
C VAL A 336 20.09 9.57 -4.25
N THR A 337 20.36 9.62 -5.55
CA THR A 337 20.30 10.82 -6.38
C THR A 337 19.40 10.55 -7.59
N PRO A 338 18.88 11.59 -8.29
CA PRO A 338 18.07 11.41 -9.50
C PRO A 338 18.74 10.58 -10.60
N ASP A 339 20.07 10.56 -10.64
CA ASP A 339 20.87 9.87 -11.67
C ASP A 339 20.71 8.35 -11.66
N ILE A 340 20.23 7.76 -10.56
CA ILE A 340 19.97 6.31 -10.51
C ILE A 340 18.85 5.87 -11.46
N CYS A 341 18.01 6.82 -11.93
CA CYS A 341 16.95 6.58 -12.91
C CYS A 341 17.22 7.30 -14.23
N PRO A 342 17.70 6.61 -15.27
CA PRO A 342 18.00 7.24 -16.57
C PRO A 342 16.81 7.95 -17.21
N ALA A 343 15.57 7.56 -16.87
CA ALA A 343 14.37 8.23 -17.36
C ALA A 343 14.25 9.67 -16.87
N VAL A 344 14.81 10.01 -15.70
CA VAL A 344 14.78 11.38 -15.17
C VAL A 344 15.55 12.32 -16.09
N ALA A 345 16.84 12.06 -16.29
CA ALA A 345 17.68 12.88 -17.17
C ALA A 345 17.13 12.94 -18.60
N ALA A 346 16.79 11.79 -19.20
CA ALA A 346 16.30 11.72 -20.58
C ALA A 346 14.98 12.49 -20.80
N SER A 347 14.09 12.52 -19.81
CA SER A 347 12.82 13.27 -19.90
C SER A 347 13.07 14.78 -19.87
N LEU A 348 13.97 15.24 -18.99
CA LEU A 348 14.31 16.65 -18.85
C LEU A 348 15.07 17.17 -20.08
N GLU A 349 16.07 16.44 -20.54
CA GLU A 349 16.81 16.75 -21.80
C GLU A 349 15.86 16.85 -22.99
N LYS A 350 14.89 15.90 -23.08
CA LYS A 350 13.90 15.92 -24.17
C LYS A 350 12.98 17.12 -24.08
N ALA A 351 12.56 17.48 -22.87
CA ALA A 351 11.72 18.65 -22.65
C ALA A 351 12.48 19.96 -22.99
N GLU A 352 13.72 20.08 -22.56
CA GLU A 352 14.58 21.25 -22.87
C GLU A 352 14.83 21.39 -24.38
N ALA A 353 15.24 20.30 -25.02
CA ALA A 353 15.55 20.31 -26.47
C ALA A 353 14.33 20.64 -27.34
N THR A 354 13.11 20.39 -26.86
CA THR A 354 11.89 20.60 -27.67
C THR A 354 11.03 21.77 -27.20
N GLY A 355 11.32 22.34 -26.02
CA GLY A 355 10.50 23.37 -25.38
C GLY A 355 9.08 22.92 -25.04
N LYS A 356 8.84 21.58 -24.93
CA LYS A 356 7.53 20.98 -24.70
C LYS A 356 7.61 19.93 -23.60
N PRO A 357 6.51 19.68 -22.86
CA PRO A 357 6.46 18.57 -21.90
C PRO A 357 6.86 17.26 -22.56
N ALA A 358 7.69 16.50 -21.85
CA ALA A 358 8.20 15.22 -22.32
C ALA A 358 8.22 14.20 -21.18
N GLY A 359 8.29 12.94 -21.56
CA GLY A 359 8.53 11.82 -20.67
C GLY A 359 9.58 10.88 -21.27
N ALA A 360 10.17 10.07 -20.40
CA ALA A 360 11.06 8.98 -20.77
C ALA A 360 10.70 7.71 -20.01
N MET A 361 11.04 6.55 -20.57
CA MET A 361 10.80 5.25 -19.98
C MET A 361 12.01 4.34 -20.18
N VAL A 362 12.44 3.69 -19.11
CA VAL A 362 13.44 2.62 -19.17
C VAL A 362 12.69 1.31 -19.44
N LEU A 363 13.03 0.66 -20.54
CA LEU A 363 12.46 -0.62 -20.97
C LEU A 363 13.17 -1.81 -20.29
N PRO A 364 12.61 -3.03 -20.35
CA PRO A 364 13.19 -4.21 -19.70
C PRO A 364 14.60 -4.58 -20.20
N ASP A 365 14.97 -4.18 -21.41
CA ASP A 365 16.31 -4.36 -21.98
C ASP A 365 17.31 -3.26 -21.55
N GLY A 366 16.89 -2.31 -20.71
CA GLY A 366 17.69 -1.17 -20.26
C GLY A 366 17.71 0.00 -21.23
N SER A 367 17.13 -0.10 -22.42
CA SER A 367 17.05 1.02 -23.36
C SER A 367 16.07 2.09 -22.88
N VAL A 368 16.39 3.36 -23.17
CA VAL A 368 15.53 4.50 -22.81
C VAL A 368 14.79 4.98 -24.04
N VAL A 369 13.47 5.14 -23.91
CA VAL A 369 12.58 5.70 -24.93
C VAL A 369 12.00 7.01 -24.44
N THR A 370 11.87 8.01 -25.30
CA THR A 370 11.27 9.31 -24.97
C THR A 370 10.00 9.57 -25.76
N GLY A 371 9.10 10.36 -25.18
CA GLY A 371 7.92 10.90 -25.86
C GLY A 371 7.71 12.36 -25.45
N ARG A 372 7.19 13.19 -26.36
CA ARG A 372 6.89 14.59 -26.07
C ARG A 372 5.48 14.96 -26.50
N THR A 373 4.96 16.02 -25.92
CA THR A 373 3.67 16.59 -26.34
C THR A 373 3.74 17.04 -27.80
N SER A 374 2.72 16.66 -28.57
CA SER A 374 2.52 17.03 -29.97
C SER A 374 1.13 17.69 -30.13
N PRO A 375 0.77 18.19 -31.32
CA PRO A 375 -0.60 18.66 -31.55
C PRO A 375 -1.69 17.59 -31.35
N LEU A 376 -1.35 16.30 -31.55
CA LEU A 376 -2.32 15.18 -31.51
C LEU A 376 -2.27 14.40 -30.19
N LEU A 377 -1.10 14.30 -29.54
CA LEU A 377 -0.86 13.43 -28.39
C LEU A 377 -0.25 14.19 -27.22
N GLY A 378 -0.71 13.91 -26.00
CA GLY A 378 0.01 14.27 -24.78
C GLY A 378 1.35 13.54 -24.64
N ALA A 379 2.24 14.03 -23.77
CA ALA A 379 3.56 13.41 -23.55
C ALA A 379 3.45 11.94 -23.10
N SER A 380 2.49 11.63 -22.23
CA SER A 380 2.21 10.28 -21.73
C SER A 380 1.77 9.34 -22.87
N ALA A 381 0.80 9.76 -23.67
CA ALA A 381 0.34 8.99 -24.83
C ALA A 381 1.45 8.75 -25.86
N ALA A 382 2.24 9.77 -26.16
CA ALA A 382 3.37 9.67 -27.09
C ALA A 382 4.47 8.73 -26.57
N LEU A 383 4.80 8.83 -25.27
CA LEU A 383 5.79 7.94 -24.64
C LEU A 383 5.33 6.48 -24.66
N LEU A 384 4.07 6.21 -24.28
CA LEU A 384 3.51 4.88 -24.27
C LEU A 384 3.55 4.22 -25.65
N LEU A 385 3.13 4.95 -26.69
CA LEU A 385 3.15 4.46 -28.06
C LEU A 385 4.58 4.18 -28.55
N ASN A 386 5.53 5.09 -28.25
CA ASN A 386 6.94 4.92 -28.63
C ASN A 386 7.57 3.72 -27.90
N ALA A 387 7.27 3.51 -26.62
CA ALA A 387 7.74 2.36 -25.86
C ALA A 387 7.23 1.03 -26.47
N LEU A 388 5.95 0.97 -26.78
CA LEU A 388 5.33 -0.22 -27.41
C LEU A 388 5.92 -0.49 -28.80
N LYS A 389 6.14 0.56 -29.64
CA LYS A 389 6.81 0.43 -30.95
C LYS A 389 8.20 -0.14 -30.80
N LYS A 390 8.99 0.41 -29.87
CA LYS A 390 10.37 -0.04 -29.63
C LYS A 390 10.40 -1.51 -29.23
N MET A 391 9.52 -1.92 -28.31
CA MET A 391 9.39 -3.32 -27.87
C MET A 391 8.96 -4.28 -29.00
N ALA A 392 8.13 -3.78 -29.94
CA ALA A 392 7.72 -4.54 -31.12
C ALA A 392 8.77 -4.53 -32.25
N GLY A 393 9.90 -3.83 -32.10
CA GLY A 393 10.90 -3.68 -33.17
C GLY A 393 10.45 -2.83 -34.35
N ILE A 394 9.50 -1.92 -34.15
CA ILE A 394 8.92 -1.08 -35.19
C ILE A 394 9.56 0.30 -35.16
N ASP A 395 9.93 0.84 -36.36
CA ASP A 395 10.49 2.18 -36.48
C ASP A 395 9.52 3.22 -35.90
N HIS A 396 10.04 4.10 -35.06
CA HIS A 396 9.29 5.16 -34.39
C HIS A 396 8.61 6.14 -35.37
N LYS A 397 9.14 6.28 -36.58
CA LYS A 397 8.59 7.15 -37.65
C LYS A 397 7.33 6.60 -38.30
N LEU A 398 7.06 5.30 -38.19
CA LEU A 398 5.85 4.71 -38.77
C LEU A 398 4.60 5.11 -38.02
N ASP A 399 3.64 5.71 -38.69
CA ASP A 399 2.35 6.03 -38.12
C ASP A 399 1.46 4.76 -38.07
N LEU A 400 1.12 4.34 -36.87
CA LEU A 400 0.30 3.13 -36.63
C LEU A 400 -1.19 3.45 -36.55
N ILE A 401 -1.51 4.66 -36.16
CA ILE A 401 -2.87 5.16 -36.00
C ILE A 401 -3.10 6.22 -37.05
N PRO A 402 -3.93 5.98 -38.07
CA PRO A 402 -4.14 6.95 -39.14
C PRO A 402 -4.92 8.19 -38.62
N PRO A 403 -4.72 9.38 -39.24
CA PRO A 403 -5.44 10.60 -38.90
C PRO A 403 -6.97 10.40 -38.92
N SER A 404 -7.48 9.59 -39.84
CA SER A 404 -8.92 9.24 -39.95
C SER A 404 -9.48 8.56 -38.68
N VAL A 405 -8.65 8.04 -37.78
CA VAL A 405 -9.06 7.52 -36.47
C VAL A 405 -8.86 8.56 -35.37
N ILE A 406 -7.77 9.35 -35.40
CA ILE A 406 -7.44 10.34 -34.38
C ILE A 406 -8.37 11.55 -34.43
N GLU A 407 -8.60 12.10 -35.62
CA GLU A 407 -9.37 13.33 -35.83
C GLU A 407 -10.82 13.24 -35.34
N PRO A 408 -11.59 12.17 -35.62
CA PRO A 408 -12.94 12.01 -35.09
C PRO A 408 -12.99 11.93 -33.56
N ILE A 409 -11.99 11.28 -32.93
CA ILE A 409 -11.89 11.19 -31.46
C ILE A 409 -11.66 12.60 -30.88
N SER A 410 -10.71 13.35 -31.43
CA SER A 410 -10.44 14.73 -31.02
C SER A 410 -11.63 15.64 -31.20
N ALA A 411 -12.35 15.53 -32.34
CA ALA A 411 -13.55 16.30 -32.62
C ALA A 411 -14.71 15.98 -31.65
N MET A 412 -14.94 14.71 -31.37
CA MET A 412 -15.92 14.28 -30.36
C MET A 412 -15.55 14.79 -28.98
N LYS A 413 -14.28 14.69 -28.60
CA LYS A 413 -13.76 15.14 -27.31
C LYS A 413 -13.99 16.63 -27.08
N THR A 414 -13.69 17.46 -28.07
CA THR A 414 -13.83 18.92 -27.94
C THR A 414 -15.25 19.42 -28.25
N GLY A 415 -15.92 18.83 -29.20
CA GLY A 415 -17.25 19.26 -29.65
C GLY A 415 -18.42 18.73 -28.82
N CYS A 416 -18.33 17.47 -28.36
CA CYS A 416 -19.43 16.81 -27.66
C CYS A 416 -19.18 16.64 -26.16
N LEU A 417 -17.94 16.28 -25.76
CA LEU A 417 -17.61 15.97 -24.37
C LEU A 417 -17.15 17.21 -23.57
N GLY A 418 -17.02 18.37 -24.23
CA GLY A 418 -16.67 19.64 -23.57
C GLY A 418 -15.23 19.79 -23.11
N HIS A 419 -14.32 18.94 -23.56
CA HIS A 419 -12.90 19.08 -23.28
C HIS A 419 -12.32 20.23 -24.10
N ARG A 420 -11.41 21.01 -23.49
CA ARG A 420 -10.69 22.08 -24.22
C ARG A 420 -9.44 21.58 -24.93
N ASN A 421 -8.89 20.46 -24.46
CA ASN A 421 -7.65 19.89 -24.99
C ASN A 421 -7.98 18.83 -26.09
N PRO A 422 -7.62 19.06 -27.35
CA PRO A 422 -7.87 18.10 -28.42
C PRO A 422 -6.92 16.89 -28.39
N ARG A 423 -5.81 16.97 -27.64
CA ARG A 423 -4.82 15.90 -27.59
C ARG A 423 -5.39 14.65 -26.95
N LEU A 424 -5.07 13.49 -27.49
CA LEU A 424 -5.47 12.21 -26.93
C LEU A 424 -4.66 11.91 -25.67
N HIS A 425 -5.36 11.42 -24.64
CA HIS A 425 -4.79 10.79 -23.47
C HIS A 425 -4.35 9.37 -23.77
N SER A 426 -3.64 8.74 -22.84
CA SER A 426 -3.04 7.42 -23.06
C SER A 426 -4.09 6.31 -23.26
N ASP A 427 -5.23 6.36 -22.60
CA ASP A 427 -6.35 5.42 -22.79
C ASP A 427 -7.02 5.59 -24.15
N GLU A 428 -7.25 6.84 -24.58
CA GLU A 428 -7.81 7.16 -25.91
C GLU A 428 -6.89 6.66 -27.03
N VAL A 429 -5.56 6.80 -26.86
CA VAL A 429 -4.57 6.27 -27.81
C VAL A 429 -4.57 4.75 -27.86
N LEU A 430 -4.74 4.05 -26.72
CA LEU A 430 -4.83 2.60 -26.72
C LEU A 430 -6.09 2.09 -27.42
N ILE A 431 -7.21 2.79 -27.26
CA ILE A 431 -8.47 2.48 -27.98
C ILE A 431 -8.25 2.69 -29.48
N ALA A 432 -7.66 3.84 -29.87
CA ALA A 432 -7.34 4.14 -31.28
C ALA A 432 -6.39 3.08 -31.89
N LEU A 433 -5.37 2.64 -31.12
CA LEU A 433 -4.45 1.58 -31.52
C LEU A 433 -5.17 0.24 -31.72
N ALA A 434 -6.10 -0.11 -30.83
CA ALA A 434 -6.90 -1.34 -30.93
C ALA A 434 -7.78 -1.34 -32.18
N ILE A 435 -8.45 -0.21 -32.49
CA ILE A 435 -9.23 -0.04 -33.71
C ILE A 435 -8.34 -0.17 -34.94
N SER A 436 -7.19 0.50 -34.93
CA SER A 436 -6.22 0.42 -36.05
C SER A 436 -5.69 -0.99 -36.26
N GLY A 437 -5.55 -1.77 -35.19
CA GLY A 437 -5.10 -3.18 -35.23
C GLY A 437 -6.02 -4.12 -36.00
N LEU A 438 -7.29 -3.73 -36.24
CA LEU A 438 -8.22 -4.53 -37.06
C LEU A 438 -7.81 -4.59 -38.54
N THR A 439 -7.10 -3.56 -39.02
CA THR A 439 -6.71 -3.45 -40.43
C THR A 439 -5.19 -3.30 -40.62
N ASN A 440 -4.46 -2.98 -39.56
CA ASN A 440 -3.02 -2.80 -39.59
C ASN A 440 -2.31 -3.84 -38.69
N PRO A 441 -1.67 -4.86 -39.28
CA PRO A 441 -0.98 -5.90 -38.51
C PRO A 441 0.12 -5.35 -37.58
N LEU A 442 0.80 -4.26 -37.96
CA LEU A 442 1.81 -3.64 -37.13
C LEU A 442 1.22 -3.02 -35.86
N ALA A 443 0.04 -2.42 -35.96
CA ALA A 443 -0.68 -1.89 -34.80
C ALA A 443 -1.07 -3.02 -33.84
N ALA A 444 -1.52 -4.18 -34.35
CA ALA A 444 -1.79 -5.36 -33.54
C ALA A 444 -0.54 -5.92 -32.85
N MET A 445 0.59 -5.98 -33.54
CA MET A 445 1.89 -6.38 -32.97
C MET A 445 2.32 -5.46 -31.82
N VAL A 446 2.14 -4.15 -31.96
CA VAL A 446 2.45 -3.15 -30.95
C VAL A 446 1.53 -3.30 -29.74
N GLN A 447 0.24 -3.49 -29.95
CA GLN A 447 -0.73 -3.72 -28.87
C GLN A 447 -0.38 -4.96 -28.04
N ALA A 448 0.11 -6.03 -28.67
CA ALA A 448 0.51 -7.25 -27.99
C ALA A 448 1.67 -7.05 -26.98
N GLN A 449 2.41 -5.94 -27.08
CA GLN A 449 3.50 -5.59 -26.14
C GLN A 449 3.03 -5.01 -24.81
N LEU A 450 1.75 -4.66 -24.64
CA LEU A 450 1.23 -4.03 -23.44
C LEU A 450 1.59 -4.79 -22.15
N LYS A 451 1.55 -6.12 -22.17
CA LYS A 451 1.90 -6.97 -21.03
C LYS A 451 3.37 -6.89 -20.61
N ASN A 452 4.24 -6.45 -21.52
CA ASN A 452 5.69 -6.36 -21.31
C ASN A 452 6.11 -5.02 -20.64
N LEU A 453 5.17 -4.07 -20.47
CA LEU A 453 5.42 -2.79 -19.82
C LEU A 453 5.50 -2.88 -18.30
N ARG A 454 5.08 -4.00 -17.72
CA ARG A 454 5.08 -4.19 -16.26
C ARG A 454 6.51 -4.08 -15.70
N GLY A 455 6.67 -3.19 -14.70
CA GLY A 455 7.95 -2.94 -14.04
C GLY A 455 8.86 -1.94 -14.75
N CYS A 456 8.46 -1.38 -15.90
CA CYS A 456 9.16 -0.26 -16.50
C CYS A 456 9.14 0.97 -15.59
N GLU A 457 10.20 1.80 -15.65
CA GLU A 457 10.33 3.05 -14.92
C GLU A 457 10.11 4.23 -15.88
N ALA A 458 9.12 5.06 -15.61
CA ALA A 458 8.81 6.24 -16.40
C ALA A 458 8.92 7.52 -15.57
N HIS A 459 9.48 8.57 -16.18
CA HIS A 459 9.53 9.90 -15.58
C HIS A 459 9.04 10.97 -16.56
N PHE A 460 8.32 11.98 -16.04
CA PHE A 460 7.79 13.08 -16.83
C PHE A 460 8.28 14.43 -16.32
N SER A 461 8.57 15.34 -17.24
CA SER A 461 9.04 16.71 -16.95
C SER A 461 7.94 17.63 -16.37
N VAL A 462 6.69 17.15 -16.30
CA VAL A 462 5.53 17.84 -15.73
C VAL A 462 4.60 16.84 -15.07
N ILE A 463 3.72 17.32 -14.21
CA ILE A 463 2.65 16.52 -13.62
C ILE A 463 1.70 16.04 -14.74
N ILE A 464 1.52 14.74 -14.87
CA ILE A 464 0.57 14.15 -15.83
C ILE A 464 -0.86 14.15 -15.27
N SER A 465 -1.85 13.95 -16.16
CA SER A 465 -3.26 13.84 -15.75
C SER A 465 -3.47 12.62 -14.84
N GLU A 466 -4.54 12.67 -14.04
CA GLU A 466 -4.91 11.52 -13.19
C GLU A 466 -5.30 10.29 -14.00
N GLU A 467 -5.93 10.50 -15.15
CA GLU A 467 -6.33 9.45 -16.08
C GLU A 467 -5.09 8.70 -16.60
N ASP A 468 -4.08 9.46 -17.08
CA ASP A 468 -2.83 8.88 -17.53
C ASP A 468 -2.09 8.17 -16.39
N ALA A 469 -2.01 8.77 -15.21
CA ALA A 469 -1.37 8.15 -14.05
C ALA A 469 -2.05 6.84 -13.63
N LYS A 470 -3.40 6.80 -13.63
CA LYS A 470 -4.18 5.60 -13.35
C LYS A 470 -3.94 4.50 -14.39
N LEU A 471 -3.87 4.86 -15.68
CA LEU A 471 -3.59 3.91 -16.75
C LEU A 471 -2.19 3.30 -16.63
N TYR A 472 -1.16 4.13 -16.46
CA TYR A 472 0.21 3.66 -16.27
C TYR A 472 0.33 2.69 -15.09
N LYS A 473 -0.32 3.02 -13.97
CA LYS A 473 -0.39 2.14 -12.79
C LYS A 473 -1.09 0.80 -13.10
N ARG A 474 -2.20 0.81 -13.88
CA ARG A 474 -2.89 -0.42 -14.31
C ARG A 474 -2.03 -1.30 -15.22
N LEU A 475 -1.20 -0.68 -16.05
CA LEU A 475 -0.23 -1.38 -16.90
C LEU A 475 0.99 -1.89 -16.10
N GLY A 476 1.07 -1.55 -14.80
CA GLY A 476 2.18 -1.93 -13.92
C GLY A 476 3.46 -1.14 -14.15
N ILE A 477 3.37 0.03 -14.78
CA ILE A 477 4.49 0.95 -14.98
C ILE A 477 4.66 1.79 -13.72
N ASN A 478 5.89 1.93 -13.24
CA ASN A 478 6.25 2.83 -12.16
C ASN A 478 6.42 4.24 -12.72
N VAL A 479 5.70 5.22 -12.17
CA VAL A 479 5.68 6.59 -12.68
C VAL A 479 6.16 7.57 -11.63
N SER A 480 6.98 8.52 -12.05
CA SER A 480 7.35 9.73 -11.30
C SER A 480 7.26 10.95 -12.21
N CYS A 481 7.12 12.14 -11.61
CA CYS A 481 6.98 13.39 -12.34
C CYS A 481 7.74 14.51 -11.65
N GLU A 482 8.23 15.50 -12.41
CA GLU A 482 8.58 16.79 -11.85
C GLU A 482 7.36 17.49 -11.28
N ALA A 483 7.53 18.22 -10.19
CA ALA A 483 6.46 18.95 -9.51
C ALA A 483 6.14 20.28 -10.23
N LYS A 484 5.91 20.22 -11.54
CA LYS A 484 5.64 21.35 -12.41
C LYS A 484 4.35 21.13 -13.18
N TYR A 485 3.47 22.12 -13.23
CA TYR A 485 2.29 22.08 -14.09
C TYR A 485 2.64 22.44 -15.53
N GLU A 486 1.99 21.80 -16.51
CA GLU A 486 2.16 22.09 -17.94
C GLU A 486 1.74 23.53 -18.28
N VAL A 487 0.71 24.05 -17.62
CA VAL A 487 0.13 25.37 -17.85
C VAL A 487 -0.13 26.11 -16.53
N LYS A 488 -0.12 27.45 -16.61
CA LYS A 488 -0.32 28.33 -15.46
C LYS A 488 -1.79 28.64 -15.16
N SER A 489 -2.75 28.15 -15.95
CA SER A 489 -4.16 28.41 -15.71
C SER A 489 -4.69 27.56 -14.57
N LEU A 490 -5.53 28.17 -13.69
CA LEU A 490 -6.06 27.52 -12.48
C LEU A 490 -7.12 26.44 -12.78
N TYR A 491 -7.68 26.43 -13.98
CA TYR A 491 -8.73 25.50 -14.40
C TYR A 491 -8.40 24.86 -15.74
N HIS A 492 -8.21 23.55 -15.71
CA HIS A 492 -7.86 22.71 -16.88
C HIS A 492 -8.91 21.61 -17.03
N LYS A 493 -10.07 21.95 -17.59
CA LYS A 493 -10.99 20.95 -18.13
C LYS A 493 -11.02 21.04 -19.63
#